data_2e86e5c9a97d3ba5ba9c3c4d4a692674
#
_entry.id   2e86e5c9a97d3ba5ba9c3c4d4a692674
#
_cell.length_a   1.000
_cell.length_b   1.000
_cell.length_c   1.000
_cell.angle_alpha   90.00
_cell.angle_beta   90.00
_cell.angle_gamma   90.00
#
_symmetry.space_group_name_H-M   'P 1'
#
loop_
_entity.id
_entity.type
_entity.pdbx_description
1 polymer ?
#
loop_
_entity_poly.entity_id
_entity_poly.type
_entity_poly.pdbx_seq_one_letter_code
_entity_poly.pdbx_strand_id
1 'polypeptide(L)'
;QPGGEKIYLPLLEVKDSPRFAWRGLSFDVSRCFFDPEEVKQVIDMVALYKMNVLHMHLSDNQGWRIEIKKYPELAEIGGQLPNNGRKGGYYTQEEFKDLVNYANERFITIIPEVDIPGHTAAVFAAYPDFKNAVKFKTKVNIPGQAFNALDVDDPKAMQFTEDVIAELAALAPGNYIHIGGDEAIGLPHDKFVRFINKTREIVLKNGKKTDRKAHV
;
A
#
# COMPACT_ATOMS: atom_id res chain seq x y z
N GLN A 1 -4.21 -17.97 23.17
CA GLN A 1 -5.17 -18.32 24.23
C GLN A 1 -4.41 -18.64 25.49
N PRO A 2 -4.67 -17.99 26.63
CA PRO A 2 -4.15 -18.46 27.93
C PRO A 2 -4.75 -19.82 28.21
N GLY A 3 -3.92 -20.75 28.64
CA GLY A 3 -4.26 -22.16 28.79
C GLY A 3 -5.55 -22.40 29.56
N GLY A 4 -6.41 -23.14 28.95
CA GLY A 4 -7.42 -24.10 29.45
C GLY A 4 -8.37 -23.72 30.57
N GLU A 5 -8.31 -22.56 31.17
CA GLU A 5 -9.24 -22.16 32.23
C GLU A 5 -10.57 -21.66 31.66
N LYS A 6 -11.66 -22.24 32.13
CA LYS A 6 -13.00 -21.78 31.77
C LYS A 6 -13.24 -20.38 32.36
N ILE A 7 -13.43 -19.41 31.50
CA ILE A 7 -13.84 -18.06 31.91
C ILE A 7 -15.36 -18.04 32.07
N TYR A 8 -15.85 -17.76 33.26
CA TYR A 8 -17.26 -17.56 33.53
C TYR A 8 -17.60 -16.09 33.38
N LEU A 9 -18.50 -15.77 32.44
CA LEU A 9 -19.06 -14.43 32.32
C LEU A 9 -20.43 -14.40 32.95
N PRO A 10 -20.78 -13.35 33.73
CA PRO A 10 -22.14 -13.18 34.21
C PRO A 10 -23.10 -13.00 33.02
N LEU A 11 -24.36 -13.38 33.22
CA LEU A 11 -25.38 -13.10 32.22
C LEU A 11 -25.56 -11.59 32.13
N LEU A 12 -25.27 -11.01 30.98
CA LEU A 12 -25.35 -9.57 30.75
C LEU A 12 -25.84 -9.26 29.33
N GLU A 13 -26.50 -8.15 29.19
CA GLU A 13 -26.91 -7.59 27.90
C GLU A 13 -26.01 -6.38 27.60
N VAL A 14 -25.30 -6.39 26.46
CA VAL A 14 -24.47 -5.28 26.01
C VAL A 14 -25.08 -4.69 24.75
N LYS A 15 -25.45 -3.41 24.80
CA LYS A 15 -25.87 -2.62 23.65
C LYS A 15 -24.79 -1.60 23.35
N ASP A 16 -23.98 -1.89 22.34
CA ASP A 16 -22.88 -1.00 21.91
C ASP A 16 -22.87 -0.90 20.38
N SER A 17 -22.51 0.27 19.89
CA SER A 17 -22.29 0.50 18.46
C SER A 17 -21.22 1.55 18.23
N PRO A 18 -20.35 1.40 17.22
CA PRO A 18 -19.32 2.38 16.94
C PRO A 18 -19.93 3.69 16.42
N ARG A 19 -19.43 4.82 16.90
CA ARG A 19 -19.81 6.14 16.42
C ARG A 19 -19.37 6.38 14.96
N PHE A 20 -18.21 5.82 14.58
CA PHE A 20 -17.66 5.91 13.23
C PHE A 20 -17.59 4.52 12.61
N ALA A 21 -18.13 4.38 11.41
CA ALA A 21 -18.09 3.12 10.65
C ALA A 21 -16.66 2.78 10.19
N TRP A 22 -15.85 3.78 9.90
CA TRP A 22 -14.46 3.63 9.50
C TRP A 22 -13.53 4.09 10.62
N ARG A 23 -12.73 3.17 11.14
CA ARG A 23 -11.77 3.40 12.23
C ARG A 23 -10.48 2.70 11.83
N GLY A 24 -9.54 3.45 11.27
CA GLY A 24 -8.34 2.88 10.67
C GLY A 24 -7.05 3.46 11.21
N LEU A 25 -5.99 2.68 10.99
CA LEU A 25 -4.60 3.08 11.14
C LEU A 25 -3.95 3.03 9.76
N SER A 26 -3.17 4.07 9.41
CA SER A 26 -2.25 4.03 8.29
C SER A 26 -0.89 3.55 8.78
N PHE A 27 -0.36 2.50 8.16
CA PHE A 27 0.88 1.86 8.55
C PHE A 27 1.86 1.84 7.38
N ASP A 28 2.93 2.62 7.52
CA ASP A 28 3.98 2.73 6.53
C ASP A 28 5.03 1.63 6.73
N VAL A 29 5.00 0.64 5.86
CA VAL A 29 5.98 -0.44 5.81
C VAL A 29 7.01 -0.22 4.69
N SER A 30 6.81 0.81 3.86
CA SER A 30 7.69 1.13 2.75
C SER A 30 8.98 1.81 3.20
N ARG A 31 8.86 2.88 4.02
CA ARG A 31 10.02 3.59 4.55
C ARG A 31 10.80 2.75 5.57
N CYS A 32 10.13 1.81 6.21
CA CYS A 32 10.74 0.90 7.18
C CYS A 32 10.05 -0.46 7.07
N PHE A 33 10.76 -1.49 6.62
CA PHE A 33 10.18 -2.82 6.48
C PHE A 33 9.91 -3.44 7.86
N PHE A 34 8.73 -3.99 8.03
CA PHE A 34 8.31 -4.80 9.18
C PHE A 34 7.97 -6.20 8.67
N ASP A 35 8.51 -7.22 9.33
CA ASP A 35 8.23 -8.59 8.93
C ASP A 35 6.75 -8.99 9.22
N PRO A 36 6.27 -10.12 8.67
CA PRO A 36 4.88 -10.52 8.86
C PRO A 36 4.47 -10.67 10.32
N GLU A 37 5.36 -11.12 11.22
CA GLU A 37 5.04 -11.27 12.63
C GLU A 37 4.92 -9.91 13.35
N GLU A 38 5.76 -8.95 12.99
CA GLU A 38 5.64 -7.57 13.47
C GLU A 38 4.31 -6.93 12.99
N VAL A 39 3.91 -7.18 11.74
CA VAL A 39 2.62 -6.70 11.21
C VAL A 39 1.44 -7.34 11.96
N LYS A 40 1.50 -8.64 12.28
CA LYS A 40 0.47 -9.31 13.09
C LYS A 40 0.33 -8.67 14.48
N GLN A 41 1.43 -8.25 15.10
CA GLN A 41 1.36 -7.51 16.38
C GLN A 41 0.64 -6.16 16.22
N VAL A 42 0.88 -5.46 15.10
CA VAL A 42 0.15 -4.21 14.80
C VAL A 42 -1.35 -4.50 14.58
N ILE A 43 -1.69 -5.59 13.88
CA ILE A 43 -3.08 -6.02 13.69
C ILE A 43 -3.75 -6.31 15.04
N ASP A 44 -3.07 -7.02 15.95
CA ASP A 44 -3.60 -7.30 17.30
C ASP A 44 -3.82 -6.01 18.11
N MET A 45 -2.90 -5.05 18.00
CA MET A 45 -3.06 -3.74 18.63
C MET A 45 -4.24 -2.96 18.03
N VAL A 46 -4.39 -2.94 16.72
CA VAL A 46 -5.51 -2.30 16.01
C VAL A 46 -6.85 -2.93 16.45
N ALA A 47 -6.90 -4.26 16.59
CA ALA A 47 -8.07 -4.99 17.08
C ALA A 47 -8.41 -4.60 18.54
N LEU A 48 -7.40 -4.52 19.40
CA LEU A 48 -7.57 -4.13 20.82
C LEU A 48 -8.27 -2.76 20.96
N TYR A 49 -7.95 -1.82 20.07
CA TYR A 49 -8.58 -0.50 20.03
C TYR A 49 -9.88 -0.45 19.22
N LYS A 50 -10.46 -1.60 18.87
CA LYS A 50 -11.72 -1.71 18.09
C LYS A 50 -11.66 -0.96 16.74
N MET A 51 -10.50 -0.85 16.15
CA MET A 51 -10.36 -0.39 14.78
C MET A 51 -10.75 -1.51 13.81
N ASN A 52 -11.18 -1.16 12.61
CA ASN A 52 -11.66 -2.13 11.62
C ASN A 52 -10.96 -2.00 10.26
N VAL A 53 -9.99 -1.13 10.15
CA VAL A 53 -9.21 -0.90 8.91
C VAL A 53 -7.73 -0.76 9.25
N LEU A 54 -6.90 -1.50 8.51
CA LEU A 54 -5.46 -1.30 8.45
C LEU A 54 -5.09 -0.91 7.03
N HIS A 55 -4.70 0.34 6.83
CA HIS A 55 -4.19 0.84 5.57
C HIS A 55 -2.69 0.59 5.53
N MET A 56 -2.23 -0.24 4.60
CA MET A 56 -0.82 -0.59 4.46
C MET A 56 -0.20 0.14 3.27
N HIS A 57 0.72 1.05 3.55
CA HIS A 57 1.50 1.78 2.56
C HIS A 57 2.68 0.91 2.11
N LEU A 58 2.51 0.25 0.95
CA LEU A 58 3.39 -0.84 0.50
C LEU A 58 4.51 -0.40 -0.44
N SER A 59 4.43 0.80 -0.99
CA SER A 59 5.45 1.31 -1.92
C SER A 59 5.72 2.79 -1.75
N ASP A 60 6.99 3.14 -1.88
CA ASP A 60 7.48 4.52 -1.88
C ASP A 60 8.89 4.59 -2.50
N ASN A 61 9.52 5.75 -2.48
CA ASN A 61 10.89 5.95 -2.96
C ASN A 61 11.90 5.01 -2.29
N GLN A 62 11.69 4.67 -1.01
CA GLN A 62 12.60 3.88 -0.19
C GLN A 62 12.38 2.38 -0.29
N GLY A 63 11.28 1.93 -0.89
CA GLY A 63 11.06 0.51 -1.03
C GLY A 63 9.74 0.12 -1.68
N TRP A 64 9.75 -1.08 -2.22
CA TRP A 64 8.58 -1.77 -2.72
C TRP A 64 8.37 -3.06 -1.90
N ARG A 65 7.27 -3.19 -1.18
CA ARG A 65 7.11 -4.20 -0.12
C ARG A 65 6.12 -5.32 -0.43
N ILE A 66 5.65 -5.43 -1.67
CA ILE A 66 4.73 -6.50 -2.08
C ILE A 66 5.19 -7.16 -3.37
N GLU A 67 5.20 -8.48 -3.40
CA GLU A 67 5.49 -9.25 -4.61
C GLU A 67 4.43 -9.01 -5.69
N ILE A 68 4.89 -8.62 -6.87
CA ILE A 68 4.09 -8.56 -8.10
C ILE A 68 4.70 -9.56 -9.08
N LYS A 69 4.00 -10.65 -9.37
CA LYS A 69 4.54 -11.76 -10.16
C LYS A 69 4.93 -11.36 -11.58
N LYS A 70 4.21 -10.41 -12.16
CA LYS A 70 4.56 -9.86 -13.48
C LYS A 70 5.81 -8.98 -13.46
N TYR A 71 6.18 -8.47 -12.30
CA TYR A 71 7.29 -7.54 -12.12
C TYR A 71 8.14 -7.95 -10.92
N PRO A 72 8.84 -9.11 -10.98
CA PRO A 72 9.56 -9.68 -9.84
C PRO A 72 10.67 -8.78 -9.31
N GLU A 73 11.33 -8.01 -10.18
CA GLU A 73 12.42 -7.11 -9.78
C GLU A 73 11.96 -5.98 -8.82
N LEU A 74 10.65 -5.67 -8.77
CA LEU A 74 10.11 -4.74 -7.77
C LEU A 74 10.40 -5.22 -6.35
N ALA A 75 10.21 -6.51 -6.09
CA ALA A 75 10.49 -7.13 -4.81
C ALA A 75 11.98 -7.43 -4.63
N GLU A 76 12.62 -7.97 -5.65
CA GLU A 76 14.03 -8.41 -5.61
C GLU A 76 15.01 -7.25 -5.51
N ILE A 77 14.74 -6.13 -6.16
CA ILE A 77 15.57 -4.91 -6.15
C ILE A 77 14.95 -3.87 -5.24
N GLY A 78 13.70 -3.46 -5.53
CA GLY A 78 13.02 -2.41 -4.77
C GLY A 78 12.74 -2.79 -3.32
N GLY A 79 12.49 -4.09 -3.05
CA GLY A 79 12.27 -4.61 -1.71
C GLY A 79 13.53 -4.66 -0.85
N GLN A 80 14.69 -4.79 -1.45
CA GLN A 80 15.96 -4.95 -0.70
C GLN A 80 16.56 -3.64 -0.20
N LEU A 81 15.99 -2.51 -0.58
CA LEU A 81 16.52 -1.21 -0.16
C LEU A 81 16.38 -1.06 1.37
N PRO A 82 17.51 -0.97 2.11
CA PRO A 82 17.48 -0.77 3.56
C PRO A 82 17.11 0.67 3.86
N ASN A 83 16.32 0.90 4.89
CA ASN A 83 16.02 2.23 5.36
C ASN A 83 16.03 2.30 6.89
N ASN A 84 16.45 3.42 7.44
CA ASN A 84 16.48 3.69 8.89
C ASN A 84 17.19 2.59 9.72
N GLY A 85 18.24 1.96 9.16
CA GLY A 85 19.02 0.93 9.85
C GLY A 85 18.36 -0.45 9.92
N ARG A 86 17.14 -0.61 9.40
CA ARG A 86 16.48 -1.92 9.27
C ARG A 86 16.87 -2.59 7.95
N LYS A 87 16.81 -3.93 7.94
CA LYS A 87 16.97 -4.70 6.69
C LYS A 87 15.83 -4.36 5.73
N GLY A 88 16.12 -4.42 4.43
CA GLY A 88 15.10 -4.49 3.42
C GLY A 88 14.28 -5.77 3.53
N GLY A 89 13.18 -5.82 2.81
CA GLY A 89 12.30 -6.98 2.75
C GLY A 89 11.05 -6.64 1.94
N TYR A 90 10.27 -7.67 1.67
CA TYR A 90 8.97 -7.56 1.02
C TYR A 90 8.10 -8.73 1.47
N TYR A 91 6.82 -8.63 1.26
CA TYR A 91 5.87 -9.73 1.48
C TYR A 91 5.68 -10.48 0.16
N THR A 92 5.85 -11.79 0.19
CA THR A 92 5.35 -12.66 -0.87
C THR A 92 3.82 -12.57 -0.93
N GLN A 93 3.22 -12.94 -2.05
CA GLN A 93 1.76 -12.94 -2.16
C GLN A 93 1.10 -13.88 -1.14
N GLU A 94 1.76 -14.97 -0.80
CA GLU A 94 1.32 -15.93 0.22
C GLU A 94 1.37 -15.31 1.62
N GLU A 95 2.47 -14.66 2.00
CA GLU A 95 2.58 -13.94 3.28
C GLU A 95 1.56 -12.81 3.39
N PHE A 96 1.35 -12.06 2.29
CA PHE A 96 0.34 -11.00 2.31
C PHE A 96 -1.08 -11.55 2.47
N LYS A 97 -1.42 -12.68 1.82
CA LYS A 97 -2.70 -13.37 2.03
C LYS A 97 -2.86 -13.86 3.47
N ASP A 98 -1.79 -14.38 4.07
CA ASP A 98 -1.80 -14.78 5.47
C ASP A 98 -2.09 -13.58 6.40
N LEU A 99 -1.47 -12.43 6.16
CA LEU A 99 -1.76 -11.19 6.88
C LEU A 99 -3.22 -10.74 6.71
N VAL A 100 -3.75 -10.83 5.49
CA VAL A 100 -5.16 -10.50 5.20
C VAL A 100 -6.10 -11.43 5.96
N ASN A 101 -5.83 -12.74 5.98
CA ASN A 101 -6.64 -13.71 6.71
C ASN A 101 -6.54 -13.46 8.23
N TYR A 102 -5.36 -13.22 8.75
CA TYR A 102 -5.12 -12.92 10.15
C TYR A 102 -5.89 -11.66 10.61
N ALA A 103 -5.92 -10.63 9.76
CA ALA A 103 -6.69 -9.40 10.01
C ALA A 103 -8.21 -9.67 9.96
N ASN A 104 -8.67 -10.43 8.96
CA ASN A 104 -10.10 -10.79 8.81
C ASN A 104 -10.65 -11.55 10.01
N GLU A 105 -9.87 -12.46 10.60
CA GLU A 105 -10.26 -13.17 11.84
C GLU A 105 -10.48 -12.21 13.03
N ARG A 106 -9.96 -10.98 12.94
CA ARG A 106 -10.07 -9.90 13.93
C ARG A 106 -11.01 -8.78 13.49
N PHE A 107 -11.81 -9.02 12.44
CA PHE A 107 -12.72 -8.04 11.86
C PHE A 107 -12.03 -6.77 11.34
N ILE A 108 -10.78 -6.91 10.91
CA ILE A 108 -9.99 -5.83 10.32
C ILE A 108 -9.85 -6.07 8.82
N THR A 109 -10.13 -5.05 8.02
CA THR A 109 -9.90 -5.07 6.59
C THR A 109 -8.55 -4.42 6.28
N ILE A 110 -7.65 -5.14 5.61
CA ILE A 110 -6.44 -4.56 5.05
C ILE A 110 -6.78 -3.84 3.75
N ILE A 111 -6.33 -2.59 3.64
CA ILE A 111 -6.39 -1.79 2.43
C ILE A 111 -4.95 -1.61 1.94
N PRO A 112 -4.56 -2.28 0.85
CA PRO A 112 -3.24 -2.08 0.28
C PRO A 112 -3.15 -0.76 -0.44
N GLU A 113 -2.01 -0.09 -0.31
CA GLU A 113 -1.66 1.09 -1.08
C GLU A 113 -0.41 0.86 -1.89
N VAL A 114 -0.46 1.30 -3.15
CA VAL A 114 0.71 1.60 -3.96
C VAL A 114 0.65 3.06 -4.34
N ASP A 115 1.70 3.82 -4.00
CA ASP A 115 1.73 5.25 -4.25
C ASP A 115 2.27 5.55 -5.65
N ILE A 116 1.40 6.06 -6.48
CA ILE A 116 1.63 6.39 -7.89
C ILE A 116 0.84 7.66 -8.26
N PRO A 117 1.33 8.48 -9.20
CA PRO A 117 2.52 8.31 -10.06
C PRO A 117 3.83 8.76 -9.42
N GLY A 118 3.79 9.52 -8.32
CA GLY A 118 4.94 9.93 -7.53
C GLY A 118 5.50 8.79 -6.67
N HIS A 119 6.46 9.10 -5.83
CA HIS A 119 7.04 8.14 -4.87
C HIS A 119 7.50 6.80 -5.47
N THR A 120 7.99 6.82 -6.70
CA THR A 120 8.26 5.61 -7.51
C THR A 120 9.75 5.36 -7.75
N ALA A 121 10.67 5.88 -6.90
CA ALA A 121 12.10 5.65 -7.09
C ALA A 121 12.46 4.16 -7.03
N ALA A 122 11.79 3.36 -6.19
CA ALA A 122 11.97 1.91 -6.14
C ALA A 122 11.56 1.24 -7.47
N VAL A 123 10.52 1.75 -8.15
CA VAL A 123 10.12 1.26 -9.48
C VAL A 123 11.19 1.57 -10.52
N PHE A 124 11.72 2.80 -10.53
CA PHE A 124 12.78 3.18 -11.48
C PHE A 124 14.12 2.49 -11.20
N ALA A 125 14.38 2.11 -9.95
CA ALA A 125 15.55 1.30 -9.60
C ALA A 125 15.42 -0.12 -10.16
N ALA A 126 14.24 -0.72 -10.06
CA ALA A 126 13.95 -2.06 -10.58
C ALA A 126 13.82 -2.07 -12.11
N TYR A 127 13.16 -1.07 -12.69
CA TYR A 127 12.86 -0.97 -14.12
C TYR A 127 13.30 0.39 -14.67
N PRO A 128 14.58 0.60 -14.95
CA PRO A 128 15.12 1.90 -15.39
C PRO A 128 14.63 2.34 -16.77
N ASP A 129 14.02 1.44 -17.53
CA ASP A 129 13.46 1.72 -18.86
C ASP A 129 12.13 2.48 -18.83
N PHE A 130 11.51 2.61 -17.65
CA PHE A 130 10.31 3.43 -17.53
C PHE A 130 10.65 4.91 -17.74
N LYS A 131 9.73 5.58 -18.45
CA LYS A 131 9.89 7.00 -18.71
C LYS A 131 9.49 7.84 -17.49
N ASN A 132 10.45 8.59 -16.96
CA ASN A 132 10.17 9.56 -15.91
C ASN A 132 9.52 10.81 -16.51
N ALA A 133 8.31 11.12 -16.03
CA ALA A 133 7.57 12.31 -16.45
C ALA A 133 8.14 13.61 -15.87
N VAL A 134 8.89 13.53 -14.78
CA VAL A 134 9.48 14.68 -14.11
C VAL A 134 10.81 15.05 -14.79
N LYS A 135 10.89 16.25 -15.30
CA LYS A 135 12.08 16.74 -16.02
C LYS A 135 13.00 17.59 -15.15
N PHE A 136 12.77 17.67 -13.86
CA PHE A 136 13.60 18.49 -12.98
C PHE A 136 14.97 17.86 -12.73
N LYS A 137 16.02 18.56 -13.13
CA LYS A 137 17.36 18.38 -12.55
C LYS A 137 17.43 19.23 -11.29
N THR A 138 16.82 18.80 -10.21
CA THR A 138 16.97 19.54 -8.94
C THR A 138 18.36 19.26 -8.38
N LYS A 139 19.09 20.35 -8.10
CA LYS A 139 20.33 20.31 -7.28
C LYS A 139 20.03 20.11 -5.78
N VAL A 140 18.80 19.81 -5.42
CA VAL A 140 18.40 19.60 -4.03
C VAL A 140 18.60 18.12 -3.73
N ASN A 141 19.78 17.77 -3.27
CA ASN A 141 20.05 16.47 -2.66
C ASN A 141 19.43 16.44 -1.25
N ILE A 142 18.12 16.18 -1.19
CA ILE A 142 17.52 15.75 0.06
C ILE A 142 17.61 14.21 0.03
N PRO A 143 18.40 13.59 0.93
CA PRO A 143 18.49 12.14 1.00
C PRO A 143 17.09 11.51 1.10
N GLY A 144 16.77 10.59 0.21
CA GLY A 144 15.46 9.92 0.16
C GLY A 144 14.35 10.64 -0.61
N GLN A 145 14.58 11.86 -1.12
CA GLN A 145 13.65 12.53 -2.04
C GLN A 145 14.15 12.43 -3.48
N ALA A 146 13.63 11.48 -4.22
CA ALA A 146 13.76 11.44 -5.67
C ALA A 146 12.47 12.02 -6.29
N PHE A 147 12.59 13.15 -6.97
CA PHE A 147 11.47 13.66 -7.76
C PHE A 147 11.34 12.83 -9.03
N ASN A 148 10.42 11.90 -9.01
CA ASN A 148 10.10 11.04 -10.14
C ASN A 148 8.59 10.81 -10.19
N ALA A 149 8.09 10.53 -11.38
CA ALA A 149 6.72 10.11 -11.56
C ALA A 149 6.60 9.27 -12.84
N LEU A 150 5.74 8.27 -12.81
CA LEU A 150 5.33 7.53 -13.98
C LEU A 150 4.62 8.46 -14.98
N ASP A 151 4.94 8.30 -16.27
CA ASP A 151 4.34 9.14 -17.32
C ASP A 151 3.02 8.53 -17.82
N VAL A 152 1.92 9.25 -17.68
CA VAL A 152 0.61 8.84 -18.19
C VAL A 152 0.59 8.62 -19.72
N ASP A 153 1.53 9.24 -20.43
CA ASP A 153 1.66 9.12 -21.88
C ASP A 153 2.62 7.97 -22.28
N ASP A 154 3.21 7.27 -21.31
CA ASP A 154 3.98 6.06 -21.55
C ASP A 154 3.05 4.83 -21.45
N PRO A 155 2.81 4.10 -22.55
CA PRO A 155 2.00 2.89 -22.52
C PRO A 155 2.54 1.81 -21.57
N LYS A 156 3.88 1.73 -21.39
CA LYS A 156 4.50 0.79 -20.45
C LYS A 156 4.12 1.11 -19.00
N ALA A 157 4.17 2.39 -18.63
CA ALA A 157 3.80 2.82 -17.28
C ALA A 157 2.31 2.57 -16.99
N MET A 158 1.45 2.77 -17.97
CA MET A 158 0.02 2.48 -17.81
C MET A 158 -0.28 0.98 -17.75
N GLN A 159 0.42 0.16 -18.55
CA GLN A 159 0.30 -1.30 -18.46
C GLN A 159 0.81 -1.83 -17.11
N PHE A 160 1.94 -1.32 -16.65
CA PHE A 160 2.46 -1.60 -15.31
C PHE A 160 1.44 -1.30 -14.23
N THR A 161 0.83 -0.11 -14.28
CA THR A 161 -0.21 0.31 -13.34
C THR A 161 -1.41 -0.65 -13.35
N GLU A 162 -1.87 -1.05 -14.54
CA GLU A 162 -2.98 -2.01 -14.68
C GLU A 162 -2.64 -3.37 -14.07
N ASP A 163 -1.45 -3.89 -14.36
CA ASP A 163 -1.00 -5.20 -13.89
C ASP A 163 -0.82 -5.23 -12.36
N VAL A 164 -0.19 -4.20 -11.79
CA VAL A 164 -0.01 -4.07 -10.33
C VAL A 164 -1.35 -4.01 -9.61
N ILE A 165 -2.27 -3.17 -10.09
CA ILE A 165 -3.59 -3.04 -9.46
C ILE A 165 -4.39 -4.34 -9.59
N ALA A 166 -4.30 -5.04 -10.73
CA ALA A 166 -4.99 -6.32 -10.91
C ALA A 166 -4.50 -7.38 -9.92
N GLU A 167 -3.18 -7.50 -9.72
CA GLU A 167 -2.63 -8.44 -8.74
C GLU A 167 -3.01 -8.06 -7.30
N LEU A 168 -2.92 -6.79 -6.92
CA LEU A 168 -3.35 -6.32 -5.59
C LEU A 168 -4.84 -6.54 -5.35
N ALA A 169 -5.67 -6.32 -6.36
CA ALA A 169 -7.12 -6.54 -6.26
C ALA A 169 -7.47 -8.00 -5.98
N ALA A 170 -6.67 -8.93 -6.53
CA ALA A 170 -6.83 -10.36 -6.28
C ALA A 170 -6.35 -10.79 -4.90
N LEU A 171 -5.35 -10.08 -4.34
CA LEU A 171 -4.77 -10.41 -3.03
C LEU A 171 -5.61 -9.90 -1.86
N ALA A 172 -6.24 -8.73 -2.00
CA ALA A 172 -7.01 -8.09 -0.94
C ALA A 172 -8.51 -8.22 -1.20
N PRO A 173 -9.28 -8.98 -0.40
CA PRO A 173 -10.72 -9.16 -0.60
C PRO A 173 -11.54 -7.92 -0.27
N GLY A 174 -10.98 -6.95 0.46
CA GLY A 174 -11.63 -5.68 0.77
C GLY A 174 -12.06 -4.90 -0.47
N ASN A 175 -13.02 -4.00 -0.29
CA ASN A 175 -13.60 -3.24 -1.40
C ASN A 175 -12.69 -2.11 -1.94
N TYR A 176 -11.60 -1.79 -1.25
CA TYR A 176 -10.80 -0.60 -1.53
C TYR A 176 -9.34 -0.95 -1.83
N ILE A 177 -8.77 -0.21 -2.76
CA ILE A 177 -7.33 -0.08 -2.99
C ILE A 177 -7.00 1.42 -2.92
N HIS A 178 -5.97 1.76 -2.17
CA HIS A 178 -5.45 3.12 -2.14
C HIS A 178 -4.36 3.27 -3.21
N ILE A 179 -4.42 4.35 -3.98
CA ILE A 179 -3.52 4.57 -5.13
C ILE A 179 -2.50 5.69 -4.86
N GLY A 180 -2.43 6.17 -3.62
CA GLY A 180 -1.57 7.28 -3.25
C GLY A 180 -1.96 8.57 -3.97
N GLY A 181 -1.03 9.09 -4.73
CA GLY A 181 -1.17 10.33 -5.46
C GLY A 181 -0.47 11.50 -4.79
N ASP A 182 0.29 11.21 -3.74
CA ASP A 182 0.98 12.20 -2.95
C ASP A 182 2.14 12.83 -3.73
N GLU A 183 2.37 14.10 -3.47
CA GLU A 183 3.59 14.84 -3.81
C GLU A 183 4.21 14.52 -5.18
N ALA A 184 3.41 14.34 -6.23
CA ALA A 184 3.92 14.17 -7.60
C ALA A 184 4.59 15.46 -8.12
N ILE A 185 5.61 15.92 -7.36
CA ILE A 185 6.26 17.21 -7.52
C ILE A 185 6.98 17.27 -8.87
N GLY A 186 6.66 18.32 -9.63
CA GLY A 186 7.23 18.52 -10.97
C GLY A 186 6.49 17.81 -12.10
N LEU A 187 5.46 17.02 -11.79
CA LEU A 187 4.54 16.51 -12.80
C LEU A 187 3.54 17.62 -13.19
N PRO A 188 3.33 17.91 -14.49
CA PRO A 188 2.29 18.83 -14.92
C PRO A 188 0.92 18.39 -14.41
N HIS A 189 0.13 19.35 -13.90
CA HIS A 189 -1.15 19.08 -13.25
C HIS A 189 -2.13 18.32 -14.17
N ASP A 190 -2.18 18.66 -15.46
CA ASP A 190 -3.03 17.95 -16.43
C ASP A 190 -2.62 16.48 -16.61
N LYS A 191 -1.32 16.18 -16.59
CA LYS A 191 -0.80 14.81 -16.61
C LYS A 191 -1.15 14.06 -15.33
N PHE A 192 -1.01 14.71 -14.18
CA PHE A 192 -1.39 14.14 -12.90
C PHE A 192 -2.87 13.75 -12.88
N VAL A 193 -3.75 14.69 -13.22
CA VAL A 193 -5.20 14.43 -13.27
C VAL A 193 -5.54 13.29 -14.23
N ARG A 194 -4.93 13.25 -15.42
CA ARG A 194 -5.13 12.15 -16.38
C ARG A 194 -4.65 10.81 -15.81
N PHE A 195 -3.50 10.80 -15.12
CA PHE A 195 -2.96 9.58 -14.51
C PHE A 195 -3.92 9.04 -13.45
N ILE A 196 -4.30 9.89 -12.49
CA ILE A 196 -5.21 9.50 -11.40
C ILE A 196 -6.56 9.01 -11.94
N ASN A 197 -7.14 9.68 -12.93
CA ASN A 197 -8.41 9.25 -13.52
C ASN A 197 -8.29 7.89 -14.20
N LYS A 198 -7.26 7.64 -15.00
CA LYS A 198 -7.00 6.34 -15.63
C LYS A 198 -6.77 5.24 -14.60
N THR A 199 -5.98 5.53 -13.57
CA THR A 199 -5.72 4.58 -12.47
C THR A 199 -7.00 4.24 -11.73
N ARG A 200 -7.85 5.23 -11.46
CA ARG A 200 -9.16 5.02 -10.86
C ARG A 200 -10.05 4.11 -11.73
N GLU A 201 -10.07 4.31 -13.05
CA GLU A 201 -10.80 3.43 -13.98
C GLU A 201 -10.30 1.99 -13.91
N ILE A 202 -8.97 1.80 -13.83
CA ILE A 202 -8.35 0.48 -13.65
C ILE A 202 -8.82 -0.18 -12.34
N VAL A 203 -8.83 0.56 -11.24
CA VAL A 203 -9.31 0.05 -9.95
C VAL A 203 -10.78 -0.38 -10.04
N LEU A 204 -11.63 0.44 -10.65
CA LEU A 204 -13.06 0.12 -10.84
C LEU A 204 -13.26 -1.10 -11.75
N LYS A 205 -12.48 -1.24 -12.82
CA LYS A 205 -12.49 -2.40 -13.72
C LYS A 205 -12.17 -3.71 -12.98
N ASN A 206 -11.33 -3.64 -11.94
CA ASN A 206 -10.99 -4.78 -11.09
C ASN A 206 -11.98 -4.99 -9.92
N GLY A 207 -13.16 -4.38 -9.97
CA GLY A 207 -14.21 -4.55 -8.97
C GLY A 207 -13.96 -3.87 -7.62
N LYS A 208 -12.94 -3.00 -7.55
CA LYS A 208 -12.57 -2.26 -6.35
C LYS A 208 -13.03 -0.81 -6.42
N LYS A 209 -12.91 -0.11 -5.30
CA LYS A 209 -13.19 1.32 -5.16
C LYS A 209 -11.92 2.03 -4.75
N THR A 210 -11.74 3.24 -5.20
CA THR A 210 -10.73 4.17 -4.64
C THR A 210 -11.37 4.96 -3.50
N ASP A 211 -10.60 5.32 -2.50
CA ASP A 211 -11.05 6.32 -1.53
C ASP A 211 -11.25 7.66 -2.26
N ARG A 212 -12.37 8.31 -2.00
CA ARG A 212 -12.71 9.60 -2.63
C ARG A 212 -11.98 10.78 -2.00
N LYS A 213 -11.16 10.57 -0.98
CA LYS A 213 -10.50 11.63 -0.23
C LYS A 213 -9.14 12.05 -0.80
N ALA A 214 -8.67 11.48 -1.90
CA ALA A 214 -7.64 12.12 -2.70
C ALA A 214 -8.24 13.41 -3.31
N HIS A 215 -8.32 14.45 -2.52
CA HIS A 215 -8.64 15.77 -3.01
C HIS A 215 -7.41 16.28 -3.77
N VAL A 216 -7.54 16.31 -5.09
CA VAL A 216 -6.68 17.08 -5.98
C VAL A 216 -7.04 18.55 -5.87
#